data_ff5f0dc8eaa25dfd0cdabe3080b7e57c
#
_entry.id   ff5f0dc8eaa25dfd0cdabe3080b7e57c
#
_cell.length_a   1.000
_cell.length_b   1.000
_cell.length_c   1.000
_cell.angle_alpha   90.00
_cell.angle_beta   90.00
_cell.angle_gamma   90.00
#
_symmetry.space_group_name_H-M   'P 1'
#
loop_
_entity.id
_entity.type
_entity.pdbx_description
1 polymer ?
#
loop_
_entity_poly.entity_id
_entity_poly.type
_entity_poly.pdbx_seq_one_letter_code
_entity_poly.pdbx_strand_id
1 'polypeptide(L)'
;FYWTGIIDDKLRVFDIIMYTEFGTTYNSYVMKAGDKTVLFETAKAKFFDEYLEKLQEVIDVHKIDYLIVSHTEPDHAGSVEKLLDYSPQMKIVATGCALGFLKEIVNRDFVGIPARDEEKMVIGNRTLRFLFVPNLHWPDTMYTFIEEEQILVTCDSFGSHYCLPEVVSTAINNEDDYQKALKYYYDCIIGPFKPFMLKALDRVEGMDITMVCTGHGPVLVGDRIKSVMKQYREWSTVVNPNPRKTVIIP
;
A
#
# COMPACT_ATOMS: atom_id res chain seq x y z
N PHE A 1 4.69 15.59 -3.05
CA PHE A 1 4.53 14.20 -2.62
C PHE A 1 5.87 13.70 -2.11
N TYR A 2 5.91 13.10 -0.91
CA TYR A 2 7.13 12.68 -0.24
C TYR A 2 6.99 11.25 0.25
N TRP A 3 8.03 10.45 0.14
CA TRP A 3 8.11 9.17 0.82
C TRP A 3 8.66 9.36 2.24
N THR A 4 7.99 8.80 3.23
CA THR A 4 8.34 8.92 4.65
C THR A 4 8.39 7.56 5.37
N GLY A 5 8.45 6.49 4.60
CA GLY A 5 8.46 5.13 5.12
C GLY A 5 9.76 4.71 5.81
N ILE A 6 9.84 3.44 6.14
CA ILE A 6 10.98 2.80 6.82
C ILE A 6 11.63 1.78 5.90
N ILE A 7 12.95 1.70 5.92
CA ILE A 7 13.75 0.65 5.27
C ILE A 7 14.21 -0.33 6.36
N ASP A 8 13.80 -1.60 6.26
CA ASP A 8 14.28 -2.68 7.13
C ASP A 8 15.10 -3.67 6.30
N ASP A 9 16.35 -3.30 6.01
CA ASP A 9 17.29 -4.09 5.21
C ASP A 9 17.79 -5.35 5.95
N LYS A 10 17.55 -5.42 7.26
CA LYS A 10 17.96 -6.53 8.13
C LYS A 10 16.88 -7.57 8.33
N LEU A 11 15.65 -7.29 7.92
CA LEU A 11 14.55 -8.25 8.03
C LEU A 11 14.86 -9.50 7.21
N ARG A 12 14.71 -10.68 7.81
CA ARG A 12 14.89 -11.97 7.10
C ARG A 12 13.67 -12.86 7.14
N VAL A 13 12.72 -12.56 8.01
CA VAL A 13 11.44 -13.26 8.07
C VAL A 13 10.34 -12.23 8.30
N PHE A 14 9.43 -12.12 7.35
CA PHE A 14 8.23 -11.30 7.45
C PHE A 14 7.06 -12.20 7.90
N ASP A 15 6.26 -11.72 8.82
CA ASP A 15 5.07 -12.39 9.35
C ASP A 15 5.25 -13.90 9.71
N ILE A 16 6.41 -14.21 10.29
CA ILE A 16 6.77 -15.56 10.80
C ILE A 16 7.14 -16.56 9.70
N ILE A 17 6.60 -16.46 8.49
CA ILE A 17 6.70 -17.50 7.46
C ILE A 17 7.35 -17.07 6.14
N MET A 18 7.38 -15.77 5.82
CA MET A 18 7.93 -15.30 4.55
C MET A 18 9.42 -14.94 4.70
N TYR A 19 10.27 -15.63 3.97
CA TYR A 19 11.69 -15.29 3.94
C TYR A 19 11.94 -14.05 3.07
N THR A 20 12.57 -13.03 3.65
CA THR A 20 12.87 -11.76 3.00
C THR A 20 14.39 -11.60 2.79
N GLU A 21 14.91 -12.24 1.74
CA GLU A 21 16.35 -12.25 1.42
C GLU A 21 16.91 -10.83 1.26
N PHE A 22 16.11 -9.92 0.69
CA PHE A 22 16.52 -8.56 0.35
C PHE A 22 15.93 -7.49 1.31
N GLY A 23 15.50 -7.89 2.51
CA GLY A 23 14.82 -6.98 3.44
C GLY A 23 13.45 -6.54 2.97
N THR A 24 12.91 -5.50 3.58
CA THR A 24 11.63 -4.88 3.20
C THR A 24 11.62 -3.38 3.43
N THR A 25 10.59 -2.70 2.94
CA THR A 25 10.24 -1.34 3.34
C THR A 25 8.82 -1.35 3.92
N TYR A 26 8.52 -0.37 4.78
CA TYR A 26 7.15 -0.06 5.20
C TYR A 26 6.86 1.33 4.67
N ASN A 27 6.20 1.38 3.51
CA ASN A 27 6.04 2.62 2.78
C ASN A 27 4.89 3.45 3.35
N SER A 28 5.18 4.72 3.58
CA SER A 28 4.21 5.75 3.91
C SER A 28 4.51 6.99 3.09
N TYR A 29 3.49 7.77 2.76
CA TYR A 29 3.65 8.91 1.87
C TYR A 29 2.93 10.13 2.42
N VAL A 30 3.52 11.31 2.22
CA VAL A 30 2.92 12.59 2.55
C VAL A 30 2.59 13.36 1.28
N MET A 31 1.37 13.88 1.20
CA MET A 31 0.93 14.82 0.18
C MET A 31 0.58 16.15 0.81
N LYS A 32 1.11 17.25 0.26
CA LYS A 32 0.64 18.59 0.55
C LYS A 32 -0.37 19.00 -0.52
N ALA A 33 -1.60 19.21 -0.11
CA ALA A 33 -2.72 19.56 -0.96
C ALA A 33 -3.24 20.96 -0.59
N GLY A 34 -2.60 22.01 -1.16
CA GLY A 34 -2.82 23.39 -0.74
C GLY A 34 -2.35 23.61 0.69
N ASP A 35 -3.27 24.00 1.58
CA ASP A 35 -3.03 24.17 3.02
C ASP A 35 -3.23 22.87 3.83
N LYS A 36 -3.58 21.77 3.17
CA LYS A 36 -3.88 20.48 3.80
C LYS A 36 -2.69 19.53 3.73
N THR A 37 -2.50 18.77 4.81
CA THR A 37 -1.54 17.68 4.89
C THR A 37 -2.27 16.34 4.91
N VAL A 38 -1.97 15.49 3.94
CA VAL A 38 -2.53 14.15 3.79
C VAL A 38 -1.43 13.12 3.92
N LEU A 39 -1.62 12.17 4.81
CA LEU A 39 -0.75 11.02 5.00
C LEU A 39 -1.40 9.79 4.37
N PHE A 40 -0.63 8.95 3.71
CA PHE A 40 -1.05 7.65 3.18
C PHE A 40 -0.25 6.57 3.89
N GLU A 41 -0.95 5.61 4.50
CA GLU A 41 -0.40 4.55 5.33
C GLU A 41 0.45 5.07 6.50
N THR A 42 0.85 4.14 7.36
CA THR A 42 1.84 4.40 8.42
C THR A 42 2.92 3.31 8.40
N ALA A 43 3.85 3.35 9.32
CA ALA A 43 4.83 2.29 9.48
C ALA A 43 4.45 1.35 10.65
N LYS A 44 5.09 0.19 10.67
CA LYS A 44 4.98 -0.78 11.77
C LYS A 44 5.33 -0.13 13.12
N ALA A 45 4.53 -0.39 14.15
CA ALA A 45 4.62 0.27 15.48
C ALA A 45 6.02 0.21 16.12
N LYS A 46 6.80 -0.83 15.85
CA LYS A 46 8.17 -0.96 16.38
C LYS A 46 9.14 0.12 15.86
N PHE A 47 8.82 0.73 14.71
CA PHE A 47 9.62 1.78 14.09
C PHE A 47 9.06 3.18 14.28
N PHE A 48 8.11 3.34 15.19
CA PHE A 48 7.40 4.61 15.33
C PHE A 48 8.33 5.82 15.53
N ASP A 49 9.35 5.70 16.35
CA ASP A 49 10.24 6.83 16.68
C ASP A 49 11.02 7.28 15.43
N GLU A 50 11.61 6.34 14.67
CA GLU A 50 12.27 6.63 13.39
C GLU A 50 11.28 7.20 12.36
N TYR A 51 10.07 6.65 12.31
CA TYR A 51 9.01 7.11 11.42
C TYR A 51 8.59 8.56 11.75
N LEU A 52 8.44 8.86 13.03
CA LEU A 52 8.11 10.20 13.51
C LEU A 52 9.18 11.23 13.13
N GLU A 53 10.46 10.90 13.29
CA GLU A 53 11.58 11.74 12.88
C GLU A 53 11.50 12.08 11.39
N LYS A 54 11.30 11.08 10.52
CA LYS A 54 11.15 11.28 9.07
C LYS A 54 9.93 12.12 8.70
N LEU A 55 8.82 11.95 9.40
CA LEU A 55 7.64 12.81 9.21
C LEU A 55 7.95 14.27 9.57
N GLN A 56 8.66 14.51 10.68
CA GLN A 56 9.02 15.85 11.17
C GLN A 56 9.98 16.60 10.23
N GLU A 57 10.77 15.88 9.43
CA GLU A 57 11.61 16.50 8.38
C GLU A 57 10.77 17.12 7.25
N VAL A 58 9.55 16.63 7.04
CA VAL A 58 8.72 17.01 5.89
C VAL A 58 7.52 17.87 6.29
N ILE A 59 6.93 17.61 7.46
CA ILE A 59 5.69 18.23 7.93
C ILE A 59 5.73 18.58 9.40
N ASP A 60 4.83 19.48 9.81
CA ASP A 60 4.45 19.63 11.21
C ASP A 60 3.47 18.51 11.58
N VAL A 61 3.95 17.50 12.33
CA VAL A 61 3.17 16.31 12.70
C VAL A 61 1.94 16.63 13.55
N HIS A 62 1.88 17.84 14.15
CA HIS A 62 0.70 18.30 14.88
C HIS A 62 -0.41 18.87 13.98
N LYS A 63 -0.17 18.91 12.66
CA LYS A 63 -1.07 19.49 11.66
C LYS A 63 -1.41 18.54 10.52
N ILE A 64 -1.47 17.23 10.80
CA ILE A 64 -1.97 16.27 9.83
C ILE A 64 -3.49 16.40 9.79
N ASP A 65 -4.03 16.73 8.62
CA ASP A 65 -5.49 16.87 8.42
C ASP A 65 -6.14 15.50 8.16
N TYR A 66 -5.51 14.67 7.33
CA TYR A 66 -6.07 13.38 6.91
C TYR A 66 -5.00 12.29 6.92
N LEU A 67 -5.42 11.09 7.31
CA LEU A 67 -4.71 9.83 7.09
C LEU A 67 -5.59 8.94 6.22
N ILE A 68 -5.07 8.52 5.08
CA ILE A 68 -5.70 7.54 4.20
C ILE A 68 -5.12 6.18 4.56
N VAL A 69 -5.98 5.24 4.98
CA VAL A 69 -5.59 3.86 5.29
C VAL A 69 -6.19 2.95 4.24
N SER A 70 -5.34 2.43 3.36
CA SER A 70 -5.76 1.52 2.29
C SER A 70 -5.99 0.11 2.81
N HIS A 71 -5.30 -0.28 3.91
CA HIS A 71 -5.29 -1.60 4.49
C HIS A 71 -4.88 -1.53 5.96
N THR A 72 -5.48 -2.36 6.82
CA THR A 72 -5.31 -2.24 8.28
C THR A 72 -4.35 -3.27 8.89
N GLU A 73 -3.58 -3.99 8.08
CA GLU A 73 -2.53 -4.85 8.62
C GLU A 73 -1.56 -4.04 9.50
N PRO A 74 -1.05 -4.59 10.63
CA PRO A 74 -0.29 -3.82 11.61
C PRO A 74 1.00 -3.17 11.11
N ASP A 75 1.51 -3.59 9.97
CA ASP A 75 2.69 -2.98 9.36
C ASP A 75 2.36 -1.72 8.54
N HIS A 76 1.08 -1.52 8.18
CA HIS A 76 0.55 -0.30 7.56
C HIS A 76 -0.21 0.59 8.54
N ALA A 77 -0.88 0.00 9.53
CA ALA A 77 -1.73 0.74 10.47
C ALA A 77 -1.16 0.83 11.89
N GLY A 78 -0.04 0.16 12.19
CA GLY A 78 0.46 0.00 13.55
C GLY A 78 0.89 1.28 14.26
N SER A 79 1.20 2.35 13.50
CA SER A 79 1.57 3.65 14.08
C SER A 79 0.40 4.61 14.24
N VAL A 80 -0.83 4.24 13.84
CA VAL A 80 -2.02 5.10 13.88
C VAL A 80 -2.31 5.60 15.30
N GLU A 81 -2.33 4.69 16.30
CA GLU A 81 -2.60 5.02 17.69
C GLU A 81 -1.65 6.10 18.22
N LYS A 82 -0.36 5.94 18.00
CA LYS A 82 0.66 6.89 18.44
C LYS A 82 0.61 8.23 17.67
N LEU A 83 0.30 8.20 16.37
CA LEU A 83 0.13 9.45 15.60
C LEU A 83 -1.02 10.29 16.11
N LEU A 84 -2.08 9.69 16.62
CA LEU A 84 -3.20 10.42 17.24
C LEU A 84 -2.81 11.16 18.53
N ASP A 85 -1.68 10.83 19.18
CA ASP A 85 -1.14 11.62 20.28
C ASP A 85 -0.58 12.97 19.80
N TYR A 86 -0.05 13.00 18.58
CA TYR A 86 0.49 14.22 17.95
C TYR A 86 -0.57 14.99 17.19
N SER A 87 -1.45 14.34 16.50
CA SER A 87 -2.52 14.91 15.67
C SER A 87 -3.91 14.38 16.04
N PRO A 88 -4.46 14.71 17.21
CA PRO A 88 -5.77 14.21 17.66
C PRO A 88 -6.93 14.68 16.77
N GLN A 89 -6.75 15.75 15.98
CA GLN A 89 -7.72 16.28 15.02
C GLN A 89 -7.68 15.54 13.67
N MET A 90 -6.69 14.69 13.42
CA MET A 90 -6.51 13.94 12.17
C MET A 90 -7.75 13.10 11.88
N LYS A 91 -8.26 13.20 10.65
CA LYS A 91 -9.39 12.38 10.17
C LYS A 91 -8.86 11.19 9.42
N ILE A 92 -9.34 10.00 9.78
CA ILE A 92 -8.93 8.76 9.12
C ILE A 92 -9.94 8.40 8.03
N VAL A 93 -9.50 8.35 6.79
CA VAL A 93 -10.31 7.96 5.62
C VAL A 93 -9.93 6.54 5.25
N ALA A 94 -10.89 5.64 5.26
CA ALA A 94 -10.71 4.24 4.94
C ALA A 94 -12.05 3.61 4.53
N THR A 95 -12.05 2.36 4.06
CA THR A 95 -13.30 1.63 3.84
C THR A 95 -14.07 1.45 5.16
N GLY A 96 -15.38 1.25 5.09
CA GLY A 96 -16.16 0.96 6.31
C GLY A 96 -15.66 -0.28 7.07
N CYS A 97 -15.14 -1.28 6.33
CA CYS A 97 -14.51 -2.48 6.91
C CYS A 97 -13.23 -2.11 7.67
N ALA A 98 -12.34 -1.34 7.04
CA ALA A 98 -11.11 -0.88 7.66
C ALA A 98 -11.35 -0.02 8.91
N LEU A 99 -12.32 0.89 8.87
CA LEU A 99 -12.70 1.68 10.05
C LEU A 99 -13.23 0.79 11.20
N GLY A 100 -13.93 -0.31 10.86
CA GLY A 100 -14.33 -1.32 11.85
C GLY A 100 -13.12 -1.98 12.49
N PHE A 101 -12.15 -2.42 11.70
CA PHE A 101 -10.92 -3.04 12.22
C PHE A 101 -10.06 -2.06 13.02
N LEU A 102 -9.92 -0.81 12.55
CA LEU A 102 -9.17 0.22 13.29
C LEU A 102 -9.72 0.50 14.69
N LYS A 103 -11.04 0.40 14.90
CA LYS A 103 -11.63 0.54 16.23
C LYS A 103 -11.14 -0.51 17.22
N GLU A 104 -10.79 -1.71 16.73
CA GLU A 104 -10.27 -2.80 17.55
C GLU A 104 -8.73 -2.74 17.69
N ILE A 105 -8.04 -2.06 16.77
CA ILE A 105 -6.57 -1.96 16.75
C ILE A 105 -6.11 -0.71 17.51
N VAL A 106 -6.80 0.41 17.29
CA VAL A 106 -6.49 1.71 17.89
C VAL A 106 -7.25 1.83 19.21
N ASN A 107 -6.55 1.78 20.33
CA ASN A 107 -7.16 1.77 21.68
C ASN A 107 -7.62 3.18 22.14
N ARG A 108 -8.19 3.97 21.24
CA ARG A 108 -8.69 5.32 21.52
C ARG A 108 -9.68 5.77 20.45
N ASP A 109 -10.45 6.80 20.78
CA ASP A 109 -11.38 7.40 19.83
C ASP A 109 -10.64 8.16 18.71
N PHE A 110 -11.18 8.11 17.51
CA PHE A 110 -10.72 8.85 16.35
C PHE A 110 -11.88 9.25 15.44
N VAL A 111 -11.66 10.23 14.58
CA VAL A 111 -12.64 10.67 13.57
C VAL A 111 -12.45 9.85 12.30
N GLY A 112 -13.32 8.87 12.07
CA GLY A 112 -13.32 8.06 10.86
C GLY A 112 -14.26 8.63 9.79
N ILE A 113 -13.80 8.70 8.54
CA ILE A 113 -14.58 9.03 7.36
C ILE A 113 -14.65 7.79 6.47
N PRO A 114 -15.82 7.15 6.32
CA PRO A 114 -15.95 5.99 5.45
C PRO A 114 -15.90 6.43 3.98
N ALA A 115 -14.87 5.98 3.27
CA ALA A 115 -14.81 6.08 1.82
C ALA A 115 -15.89 5.21 1.17
N ARG A 116 -16.29 5.58 -0.05
CA ARG A 116 -17.16 4.78 -0.90
C ARG A 116 -16.48 4.42 -2.20
N ASP A 117 -16.86 3.31 -2.76
CA ASP A 117 -16.29 2.88 -4.04
C ASP A 117 -16.57 3.91 -5.14
N GLU A 118 -15.56 4.25 -5.93
CA GLU A 118 -15.57 5.28 -6.98
C GLU A 118 -15.81 6.72 -6.48
N GLU A 119 -15.90 6.93 -5.17
CA GLU A 119 -16.08 8.27 -4.62
C GLU A 119 -14.85 9.14 -4.88
N LYS A 120 -15.10 10.41 -5.20
CA LYS A 120 -14.09 11.45 -5.32
C LYS A 120 -14.19 12.39 -4.13
N MET A 121 -13.10 12.48 -3.37
CA MET A 121 -12.97 13.39 -2.24
C MET A 121 -11.98 14.50 -2.59
N VAL A 122 -12.45 15.75 -2.54
CA VAL A 122 -11.56 16.90 -2.75
C VAL A 122 -10.97 17.33 -1.41
N ILE A 123 -9.64 17.34 -1.35
CA ILE A 123 -8.86 17.80 -0.19
C ILE A 123 -7.92 18.91 -0.66
N GLY A 124 -8.14 20.12 -0.19
CA GLY A 124 -7.38 21.29 -0.65
C GLY A 124 -7.53 21.47 -2.17
N ASN A 125 -6.43 21.31 -2.90
CA ASN A 125 -6.39 21.42 -4.34
C ASN A 125 -6.12 20.06 -5.04
N ARG A 126 -6.49 18.95 -4.39
CA ARG A 126 -6.32 17.59 -4.92
C ARG A 126 -7.61 16.79 -4.83
N THR A 127 -7.80 15.91 -5.81
CA THR A 127 -8.93 15.00 -5.92
C THR A 127 -8.45 13.57 -5.72
N LEU A 128 -8.91 12.93 -4.66
CA LEU A 128 -8.67 11.53 -4.35
C LEU A 128 -9.86 10.71 -4.79
N ARG A 129 -9.65 9.73 -5.66
CA ARG A 129 -10.65 8.75 -6.07
C ARG A 129 -10.36 7.42 -5.43
N PHE A 130 -11.32 6.85 -4.71
CA PHE A 130 -11.18 5.58 -4.00
C PHE A 130 -11.67 4.42 -4.86
N LEU A 131 -10.86 3.39 -5.01
CA LEU A 131 -11.18 2.18 -5.77
C LEU A 131 -11.14 0.98 -4.82
N PHE A 132 -12.29 0.41 -4.50
CA PHE A 132 -12.36 -0.74 -3.61
C PHE A 132 -11.84 -1.99 -4.30
N VAL A 133 -10.89 -2.65 -3.68
CA VAL A 133 -10.25 -3.87 -4.16
C VAL A 133 -10.20 -4.93 -3.04
N PRO A 134 -11.38 -5.33 -2.52
CA PRO A 134 -11.44 -6.23 -1.37
C PRO A 134 -10.74 -7.56 -1.66
N ASN A 135 -10.12 -8.12 -0.62
CA ASN A 135 -9.32 -9.35 -0.68
C ASN A 135 -8.00 -9.22 -1.48
N LEU A 136 -7.42 -8.00 -1.48
CA LEU A 136 -6.05 -7.78 -1.93
C LEU A 136 -5.18 -7.16 -0.80
N HIS A 137 -4.72 -7.92 0.22
CA HIS A 137 -5.09 -9.35 0.40
C HIS A 137 -6.12 -9.54 1.51
N TRP A 138 -6.51 -8.48 2.25
CA TRP A 138 -7.57 -8.46 3.25
C TRP A 138 -8.87 -7.86 2.70
N PRO A 139 -10.03 -8.07 3.38
CA PRO A 139 -11.33 -7.62 2.88
C PRO A 139 -11.52 -6.09 2.89
N ASP A 140 -10.70 -5.37 3.62
CA ASP A 140 -10.76 -3.93 3.85
C ASP A 140 -10.03 -3.08 2.80
N THR A 141 -9.31 -3.71 1.87
CA THR A 141 -8.37 -3.03 0.98
C THR A 141 -9.05 -2.12 -0.06
N MET A 142 -8.47 -0.94 -0.24
CA MET A 142 -8.79 0.00 -1.33
C MET A 142 -7.52 0.57 -1.94
N TYR A 143 -7.59 1.00 -3.19
CA TYR A 143 -6.60 1.88 -3.81
C TYR A 143 -7.07 3.33 -3.73
N THR A 144 -6.13 4.25 -3.74
CA THR A 144 -6.42 5.68 -3.87
C THR A 144 -5.70 6.24 -5.09
N PHE A 145 -6.46 6.83 -6.02
CA PHE A 145 -5.92 7.50 -7.18
C PHE A 145 -5.98 9.02 -6.99
N ILE A 146 -4.82 9.68 -7.11
CA ILE A 146 -4.68 11.13 -7.03
C ILE A 146 -4.75 11.65 -8.47
N GLU A 147 -5.84 12.32 -8.82
CA GLU A 147 -6.17 12.62 -10.22
C GLU A 147 -5.18 13.61 -10.86
N GLU A 148 -4.76 14.63 -10.14
CA GLU A 148 -3.93 15.71 -10.68
C GLU A 148 -2.50 15.24 -11.00
N GLU A 149 -1.91 14.40 -10.16
CA GLU A 149 -0.57 13.83 -10.36
C GLU A 149 -0.60 12.47 -11.04
N GLN A 150 -1.78 11.87 -11.24
CA GLN A 150 -1.93 10.52 -11.80
C GLN A 150 -1.17 9.45 -10.98
N ILE A 151 -1.19 9.60 -9.65
CA ILE A 151 -0.53 8.69 -8.71
C ILE A 151 -1.54 7.67 -8.20
N LEU A 152 -1.20 6.38 -8.25
CA LEU A 152 -1.99 5.30 -7.67
C LEU A 152 -1.30 4.76 -6.42
N VAL A 153 -1.96 4.89 -5.26
CA VAL A 153 -1.52 4.27 -3.99
C VAL A 153 -2.23 2.93 -3.86
N THR A 154 -1.47 1.85 -3.77
CA THR A 154 -1.98 0.48 -3.90
C THR A 154 -1.80 -0.39 -2.67
N CYS A 155 -1.10 0.13 -1.64
CA CYS A 155 -0.67 -0.71 -0.51
C CYS A 155 0.07 -1.95 -1.02
N ASP A 156 -0.32 -3.16 -0.63
CA ASP A 156 0.40 -4.41 -0.92
C ASP A 156 0.42 -4.82 -2.38
N SER A 157 -0.57 -4.42 -3.16
CA SER A 157 -0.58 -4.79 -4.57
C SER A 157 0.62 -4.18 -5.30
N PHE A 158 1.25 -4.98 -6.15
CA PHE A 158 2.45 -4.63 -6.92
C PHE A 158 3.72 -4.43 -6.07
N GLY A 159 3.65 -4.72 -4.77
CA GLY A 159 4.77 -4.63 -3.83
C GLY A 159 5.80 -5.76 -3.98
N SER A 160 6.90 -5.59 -3.26
CA SER A 160 7.95 -6.60 -3.15
C SER A 160 8.74 -6.42 -1.85
N HIS A 161 9.23 -7.50 -1.25
CA HIS A 161 10.21 -7.40 -0.18
C HIS A 161 11.61 -7.23 -0.79
N TYR A 162 11.89 -6.00 -1.19
CA TYR A 162 13.13 -5.61 -1.84
C TYR A 162 13.54 -4.19 -1.42
N CYS A 163 14.60 -4.08 -0.64
CA CYS A 163 15.11 -2.79 -0.17
C CYS A 163 16.02 -2.12 -1.18
N LEU A 164 15.85 -0.82 -1.34
CA LEU A 164 16.75 0.08 -2.04
C LEU A 164 16.96 1.35 -1.20
N PRO A 165 18.16 1.94 -1.20
CA PRO A 165 18.39 3.23 -0.54
C PRO A 165 17.50 4.34 -1.12
N GLU A 166 17.42 4.42 -2.45
CA GLU A 166 16.44 5.25 -3.17
C GLU A 166 15.21 4.40 -3.46
N VAL A 167 14.13 4.62 -2.74
CA VAL A 167 12.92 3.78 -2.79
C VAL A 167 12.12 4.02 -4.09
N VAL A 168 12.78 3.90 -5.23
CA VAL A 168 12.18 4.07 -6.56
C VAL A 168 12.68 3.01 -7.54
N SER A 169 11.84 2.54 -8.43
CA SER A 169 12.15 1.43 -9.33
C SER A 169 13.25 1.70 -10.35
N THR A 170 13.60 2.97 -10.59
CA THR A 170 14.75 3.33 -11.45
C THR A 170 16.09 3.06 -10.79
N ALA A 171 16.14 2.88 -9.47
CA ALA A 171 17.34 2.55 -8.73
C ALA A 171 17.63 1.03 -8.66
N ILE A 172 16.76 0.20 -9.23
CA ILE A 172 16.98 -1.25 -9.29
C ILE A 172 18.22 -1.53 -10.14
N ASN A 173 19.25 -2.06 -9.51
CA ASN A 173 20.55 -2.36 -10.11
C ASN A 173 20.79 -3.86 -10.33
N ASN A 174 19.96 -4.73 -9.74
CA ASN A 174 19.95 -6.17 -9.95
C ASN A 174 18.53 -6.63 -10.28
N GLU A 175 18.27 -6.80 -11.58
CA GLU A 175 16.94 -7.17 -12.07
C GLU A 175 16.53 -8.59 -11.63
N ASP A 176 17.47 -9.54 -11.62
CA ASP A 176 17.18 -10.94 -11.28
C ASP A 176 16.73 -11.06 -9.81
N ASP A 177 17.42 -10.37 -8.90
CA ASP A 177 17.06 -10.34 -7.48
C ASP A 177 15.72 -9.64 -7.27
N TYR A 178 15.47 -8.54 -7.97
CA TYR A 178 14.18 -7.85 -7.90
C TYR A 178 13.04 -8.75 -8.40
N GLN A 179 13.21 -9.41 -9.54
CA GLN A 179 12.20 -10.30 -10.09
C GLN A 179 11.94 -11.50 -9.19
N LYS A 180 12.99 -12.05 -8.56
CA LYS A 180 12.86 -13.11 -7.55
C LYS A 180 12.03 -12.64 -6.36
N ALA A 181 12.33 -11.45 -5.83
CA ALA A 181 11.60 -10.87 -4.70
C ALA A 181 10.14 -10.56 -5.07
N LEU A 182 9.90 -9.93 -6.22
CA LEU A 182 8.57 -9.58 -6.72
C LEU A 182 7.69 -10.82 -6.92
N LYS A 183 8.26 -11.87 -7.54
CA LYS A 183 7.51 -13.11 -7.79
C LYS A 183 7.19 -13.84 -6.50
N TYR A 184 8.15 -13.92 -5.57
CA TYR A 184 7.93 -14.57 -4.28
C TYR A 184 6.89 -13.83 -3.43
N TYR A 185 6.95 -12.50 -3.40
CA TYR A 185 5.96 -11.67 -2.75
C TYR A 185 4.56 -11.90 -3.34
N TYR A 186 4.45 -11.86 -4.68
CA TYR A 186 3.20 -12.18 -5.36
C TYR A 186 2.65 -13.56 -4.95
N ASP A 187 3.49 -14.60 -4.97
CA ASP A 187 3.06 -15.96 -4.67
C ASP A 187 2.53 -16.12 -3.24
N CYS A 188 3.14 -15.42 -2.28
CA CYS A 188 2.76 -15.51 -0.88
C CYS A 188 1.54 -14.64 -0.52
N ILE A 189 1.49 -13.40 -1.02
CA ILE A 189 0.52 -12.39 -0.58
C ILE A 189 -0.68 -12.32 -1.53
N ILE A 190 -0.44 -12.26 -2.84
CA ILE A 190 -1.49 -12.01 -3.84
C ILE A 190 -1.96 -13.30 -4.52
N GLY A 191 -1.06 -14.26 -4.71
CA GLY A 191 -1.33 -15.49 -5.43
C GLY A 191 -2.55 -16.30 -4.96
N PRO A 192 -2.89 -16.34 -3.66
CA PRO A 192 -4.14 -16.94 -3.18
C PRO A 192 -5.40 -16.20 -3.67
N PHE A 193 -5.28 -14.95 -4.07
CA PHE A 193 -6.39 -14.04 -4.40
C PHE A 193 -6.47 -13.67 -5.89
N LYS A 194 -5.97 -14.51 -6.79
CA LYS A 194 -5.91 -14.28 -8.26
C LYS A 194 -7.17 -13.67 -8.88
N PRO A 195 -8.41 -14.16 -8.60
CA PRO A 195 -9.60 -13.58 -9.20
C PRO A 195 -9.85 -12.12 -8.79
N PHE A 196 -9.45 -11.74 -7.56
CA PHE A 196 -9.56 -10.37 -7.07
C PHE A 196 -8.50 -9.47 -7.71
N MET A 197 -7.28 -10.01 -7.91
CA MET A 197 -6.22 -9.28 -8.60
C MET A 197 -6.58 -8.97 -10.05
N LEU A 198 -7.18 -9.92 -10.79
CA LEU A 198 -7.65 -9.65 -12.15
C LEU A 198 -8.70 -8.53 -12.18
N LYS A 199 -9.66 -8.56 -11.26
CA LYS A 199 -10.67 -7.48 -11.13
C LYS A 199 -10.03 -6.13 -10.82
N ALA A 200 -9.03 -6.09 -9.95
CA ALA A 200 -8.32 -4.85 -9.61
C ALA A 200 -7.55 -4.31 -10.81
N LEU A 201 -6.87 -5.18 -11.58
CA LEU A 201 -6.19 -4.79 -12.82
C LEU A 201 -7.18 -4.25 -13.86
N ASP A 202 -8.37 -4.86 -14.01
CA ASP A 202 -9.41 -4.36 -14.92
C ASP A 202 -9.93 -2.96 -14.49
N ARG A 203 -9.97 -2.68 -13.17
CA ARG A 203 -10.39 -1.36 -12.66
C ARG A 203 -9.41 -0.24 -12.98
N VAL A 204 -8.12 -0.55 -13.06
CA VAL A 204 -7.08 0.45 -13.36
C VAL A 204 -6.66 0.43 -14.83
N GLU A 205 -7.22 -0.48 -15.64
CA GLU A 205 -6.95 -0.56 -17.07
C GLU A 205 -7.40 0.74 -17.77
N GLY A 206 -6.52 1.30 -18.60
CA GLY A 206 -6.78 2.54 -19.32
C GLY A 206 -6.63 3.83 -18.50
N MET A 207 -6.29 3.73 -17.21
CA MET A 207 -5.93 4.90 -16.41
C MET A 207 -4.52 5.37 -16.77
N ASP A 208 -4.36 6.68 -16.90
CA ASP A 208 -3.02 7.29 -17.04
C ASP A 208 -2.35 7.32 -15.66
N ILE A 209 -1.48 6.33 -15.39
CA ILE A 209 -0.76 6.21 -14.13
C ILE A 209 0.71 6.53 -14.35
N THR A 210 1.20 7.57 -13.69
CA THR A 210 2.60 8.00 -13.76
C THR A 210 3.47 7.39 -12.67
N MET A 211 2.84 7.00 -11.54
CA MET A 211 3.50 6.45 -10.37
C MET A 211 2.57 5.47 -9.64
N VAL A 212 3.11 4.35 -9.19
CA VAL A 212 2.43 3.42 -8.27
C VAL A 212 3.18 3.42 -6.94
N CYS A 213 2.46 3.83 -5.90
CA CYS A 213 2.95 3.88 -4.52
C CYS A 213 2.53 2.60 -3.79
N THR A 214 3.47 1.67 -3.68
CA THR A 214 3.27 0.35 -3.05
C THR A 214 3.42 0.41 -1.53
N GLY A 215 2.90 -0.57 -0.80
CA GLY A 215 3.12 -0.74 0.65
C GLY A 215 4.53 -1.22 0.99
N HIS A 216 5.12 -2.02 0.09
CA HIS A 216 6.47 -2.57 0.26
C HIS A 216 7.28 -2.49 -1.02
N GLY A 217 8.61 -2.34 -0.86
CA GLY A 217 9.55 -2.28 -1.98
C GLY A 217 9.55 -0.93 -2.70
N PRO A 218 10.11 -0.87 -3.90
CA PRO A 218 10.26 0.38 -4.62
C PRO A 218 8.93 0.90 -5.17
N VAL A 219 8.79 2.23 -5.15
CA VAL A 219 7.77 2.96 -5.90
C VAL A 219 7.97 2.73 -7.39
N LEU A 220 6.93 2.34 -8.10
CA LEU A 220 7.03 2.02 -9.54
C LEU A 220 6.79 3.27 -10.37
N VAL A 221 7.68 3.50 -11.34
CA VAL A 221 7.59 4.62 -12.29
C VAL A 221 7.90 4.17 -13.71
N GLY A 222 7.42 4.93 -14.69
CA GLY A 222 7.71 4.70 -16.12
C GLY A 222 7.25 3.32 -16.61
N ASP A 223 8.06 2.69 -17.47
CA ASP A 223 7.72 1.38 -18.05
C ASP A 223 7.64 0.26 -17.04
N ARG A 224 8.22 0.42 -15.83
CA ARG A 224 8.12 -0.55 -14.74
C ARG A 224 6.69 -0.80 -14.33
N ILE A 225 5.84 0.23 -14.32
CA ILE A 225 4.40 0.12 -13.99
C ILE A 225 3.74 -0.90 -14.91
N LYS A 226 3.88 -0.71 -16.22
CA LYS A 226 3.27 -1.58 -17.23
C LYS A 226 3.82 -3.02 -17.14
N SER A 227 5.14 -3.14 -16.93
CA SER A 227 5.81 -4.43 -16.81
C SER A 227 5.28 -5.22 -15.60
N VAL A 228 5.21 -4.61 -14.42
CA VAL A 228 4.73 -5.28 -13.20
C VAL A 228 3.24 -5.61 -13.30
N MET A 229 2.40 -4.71 -13.78
CA MET A 229 0.97 -4.96 -13.98
C MET A 229 0.72 -6.12 -14.96
N LYS A 230 1.51 -6.17 -16.05
CA LYS A 230 1.45 -7.29 -17.00
C LYS A 230 1.83 -8.62 -16.35
N GLN A 231 2.93 -8.66 -15.58
CA GLN A 231 3.35 -9.86 -14.85
C GLN A 231 2.27 -10.31 -13.86
N TYR A 232 1.67 -9.38 -13.10
CA TYR A 232 0.58 -9.70 -12.17
C TYR A 232 -0.64 -10.27 -12.90
N ARG A 233 -0.99 -9.75 -14.08
CA ARG A 233 -2.07 -10.30 -14.91
C ARG A 233 -1.74 -11.70 -15.41
N GLU A 234 -0.53 -11.92 -15.91
CA GLU A 234 -0.06 -13.23 -16.37
C GLU A 234 -0.08 -14.27 -15.22
N TRP A 235 0.44 -13.92 -14.06
CA TRP A 235 0.48 -14.81 -12.89
C TRP A 235 -0.92 -15.08 -12.30
N SER A 236 -1.84 -14.14 -12.43
CA SER A 236 -3.22 -14.28 -11.95
C SER A 236 -4.10 -15.06 -12.93
N THR A 237 -3.74 -15.12 -14.21
CA THR A 237 -4.49 -15.86 -15.21
C THR A 237 -4.30 -17.35 -15.00
N VAL A 238 -5.38 -18.04 -14.61
CA VAL A 238 -5.35 -19.50 -14.39
C VAL A 238 -5.53 -20.21 -15.70
N VAL A 239 -4.47 -20.82 -16.20
CA VAL A 239 -4.55 -21.77 -17.32
C VAL A 239 -4.70 -23.16 -16.74
N ASN A 240 -5.87 -23.79 -16.89
CA ASN A 240 -6.06 -25.19 -16.51
C ASN A 240 -5.74 -26.09 -17.71
N PRO A 241 -4.53 -26.68 -17.77
CA PRO A 241 -4.15 -27.56 -18.89
C PRO A 241 -4.91 -28.90 -18.91
N ASN A 242 -5.60 -29.22 -17.80
CA ASN A 242 -6.35 -30.47 -17.64
C ASN A 242 -7.72 -30.20 -16.99
N PRO A 243 -8.68 -29.61 -17.70
CA PRO A 243 -9.98 -29.22 -17.12
C PRO A 243 -10.84 -30.40 -16.62
N ARG A 244 -10.43 -31.64 -16.92
CA ARG A 244 -11.16 -32.87 -16.53
C ARG A 244 -10.56 -33.58 -15.31
N LYS A 245 -9.49 -33.08 -14.68
CA LYS A 245 -8.93 -33.70 -13.48
C LYS A 245 -9.56 -33.06 -12.23
N THR A 246 -10.23 -33.92 -11.47
CA THR A 246 -10.73 -33.57 -10.13
C THR A 246 -9.69 -34.04 -9.12
N VAL A 247 -9.18 -33.15 -8.29
CA VAL A 247 -8.37 -33.49 -7.12
C VAL A 247 -9.29 -33.44 -5.91
N ILE A 248 -9.46 -34.58 -5.27
CA ILE A 248 -10.17 -34.67 -3.97
C ILE A 248 -9.08 -34.58 -2.91
N ILE A 249 -9.12 -33.51 -2.13
CA ILE A 249 -8.26 -33.33 -0.95
C ILE A 249 -9.07 -33.88 0.23
N PRO A 250 -8.59 -34.91 0.94
CA PRO A 250 -9.28 -35.49 2.11
C PRO A 250 -9.28 -34.51 3.30
#